data_9741dc89af7aebd2049dea9074020065
#
_entry.id   9741dc89af7aebd2049dea9074020065
#
_cell.length_a   1.000
_cell.length_b   1.000
_cell.length_c   1.000
_cell.angle_alpha   90.00
_cell.angle_beta   90.00
_cell.angle_gamma   90.00
#
_symmetry.space_group_name_H-M   'P 1'
#
loop_
_entity.id
_entity.type
_entity.pdbx_description
1 polymer ?
#
loop_
_entity_poly.entity_id
_entity_poly.type
_entity_poly.pdbx_seq_one_letter_code
_entity_poly.pdbx_strand_id
1 'polypeptide(L)'
;MDPRPRVPVDELTLRPDLAAAFPPTRAAALERAHSVDAPAYARTRNHLRGAVSRLSPYLTHGLVSVPDVLAIVAPDAAGKFAQELAWREFFQLVYEHEGRAIFADRFGPQPRRSAAAHPRRLPRAIANGHTGIDALDDAVRALVDTGYVHNHARMWLASVTCHVAGADWRAGAAWFFFHLLDGDLASNTLSWQWVAGTGSHKPYLADQANLDRFSDRAQRGTFLDRPASELLEGPVPDALAESVDLDLPMTLPDLPAPTLDPDRPLLAYHPWALDPTWRADDDAERWLLLEPAMFARHPWSRDRLAWVLTAALEVPGLRVAVADA
;
A
#
# COMPACT_ATOMS: atom_id res chain seq x y z
N MET A 1 20.62 -21.47 -0.01
CA MET A 1 19.54 -21.59 -1.02
C MET A 1 18.25 -21.09 -0.40
N ASP A 2 17.57 -20.17 -1.04
CA ASP A 2 16.27 -19.67 -0.59
C ASP A 2 15.22 -20.78 -0.76
N PRO A 3 14.51 -21.22 0.32
CA PRO A 3 13.58 -22.33 0.26
C PRO A 3 12.20 -21.95 -0.32
N ARG A 4 12.02 -20.68 -0.75
CA ARG A 4 10.72 -20.24 -1.26
C ARG A 4 10.42 -20.87 -2.61
N PRO A 5 9.12 -21.14 -2.90
CA PRO A 5 8.71 -21.69 -4.19
C PRO A 5 9.09 -20.72 -5.32
N ARG A 6 9.55 -21.28 -6.43
CA ARG A 6 9.84 -20.57 -7.67
C ARG A 6 8.79 -20.96 -8.71
N VAL A 7 8.42 -20.01 -9.54
CA VAL A 7 7.51 -20.25 -10.67
C VAL A 7 8.11 -19.73 -11.97
N PRO A 8 7.83 -20.35 -13.12
CA PRO A 8 8.18 -19.80 -14.41
C PRO A 8 7.66 -18.36 -14.56
N VAL A 9 8.44 -17.48 -15.20
CA VAL A 9 8.08 -16.06 -15.37
C VAL A 9 6.77 -15.89 -16.13
N ASP A 10 6.52 -16.73 -17.11
CA ASP A 10 5.30 -16.75 -17.92
C ASP A 10 4.03 -17.09 -17.13
N GLU A 11 4.19 -17.73 -15.98
CA GLU A 11 3.08 -17.94 -15.05
C GLU A 11 2.74 -16.67 -14.22
N LEU A 12 3.66 -15.70 -14.09
CA LEU A 12 3.44 -14.43 -13.38
C LEU A 12 2.73 -13.40 -14.29
N THR A 13 1.63 -13.81 -14.92
CA THR A 13 0.87 -12.96 -15.83
C THR A 13 0.01 -11.97 -15.06
N LEU A 14 0.06 -10.70 -15.47
CA LEU A 14 -0.81 -9.65 -14.95
C LEU A 14 -2.26 -9.91 -15.37
N ARG A 15 -3.17 -9.91 -14.42
CA ARG A 15 -4.60 -10.08 -14.69
C ARG A 15 -5.14 -8.93 -15.57
N PRO A 16 -5.98 -9.23 -16.58
CA PRO A 16 -6.51 -8.22 -17.51
C PRO A 16 -7.33 -7.11 -16.82
N ASP A 17 -8.13 -7.45 -15.82
CA ASP A 17 -8.94 -6.49 -15.04
C ASP A 17 -8.07 -5.55 -14.23
N LEU A 18 -6.98 -6.05 -13.63
CA LEU A 18 -6.00 -5.24 -12.92
C LEU A 18 -5.22 -4.33 -13.89
N ALA A 19 -4.79 -4.87 -15.03
CA ALA A 19 -4.14 -4.09 -16.08
C ALA A 19 -5.05 -2.95 -16.62
N ALA A 20 -6.34 -3.21 -16.74
CA ALA A 20 -7.32 -2.21 -17.17
C ALA A 20 -7.53 -1.12 -16.09
N ALA A 21 -7.60 -1.52 -14.81
CA ALA A 21 -7.77 -0.58 -13.70
C ALA A 21 -6.51 0.29 -13.46
N PHE A 22 -5.34 -0.32 -13.58
CA PHE A 22 -4.02 0.28 -13.37
C PHE A 22 -3.04 -0.17 -14.46
N PRO A 23 -3.11 0.39 -15.69
CA PRO A 23 -2.14 0.04 -16.73
C PRO A 23 -0.71 0.34 -16.25
N PRO A 24 0.22 -0.64 -16.25
CA PRO A 24 1.53 -0.49 -15.65
C PRO A 24 2.51 0.27 -16.56
N THR A 25 2.16 1.48 -16.98
CA THR A 25 2.93 2.29 -17.92
C THR A 25 3.12 3.72 -17.42
N ARG A 26 4.25 4.35 -17.80
CA ARG A 26 4.48 5.78 -17.55
C ARG A 26 3.42 6.65 -18.25
N ALA A 27 3.01 6.28 -19.45
CA ALA A 27 1.98 7.00 -20.19
C ALA A 27 0.67 7.08 -19.40
N ALA A 28 0.21 5.97 -18.82
CA ALA A 28 -0.99 5.94 -17.98
C ALA A 28 -0.82 6.78 -16.70
N ALA A 29 0.37 6.81 -16.12
CA ALA A 29 0.67 7.68 -14.98
C ALA A 29 0.55 9.16 -15.32
N LEU A 30 1.12 9.58 -16.47
CA LEU A 30 1.06 10.97 -16.95
C LEU A 30 -0.37 11.37 -17.32
N GLU A 31 -1.13 10.50 -17.99
CA GLU A 31 -2.55 10.73 -18.30
C GLU A 31 -3.36 10.96 -17.02
N ARG A 32 -3.13 10.14 -15.99
CA ARG A 32 -3.77 10.33 -14.68
C ARG A 32 -3.36 11.66 -14.05
N ALA A 33 -2.10 12.05 -14.11
CA ALA A 33 -1.63 13.32 -13.58
C ALA A 33 -2.33 14.51 -14.29
N HIS A 34 -2.44 14.48 -15.61
CA HIS A 34 -3.16 15.50 -16.39
C HIS A 34 -4.67 15.55 -16.11
N SER A 35 -5.26 14.44 -15.67
CA SER A 35 -6.68 14.34 -15.33
C SER A 35 -7.02 14.80 -13.91
N VAL A 36 -6.04 15.14 -13.07
CA VAL A 36 -6.28 15.57 -11.68
C VAL A 36 -6.92 16.95 -11.64
N ASP A 37 -8.14 17.02 -11.12
CA ASP A 37 -8.78 18.28 -10.71
C ASP A 37 -8.37 18.60 -9.26
N ALA A 38 -7.33 19.41 -9.08
CA ALA A 38 -6.79 19.73 -7.75
C ALA A 38 -7.80 20.48 -6.85
N PRO A 39 -8.63 21.42 -7.33
CA PRO A 39 -9.73 22.00 -6.57
C PRO A 39 -10.80 21.00 -6.14
N ALA A 40 -11.25 20.11 -7.02
CA ALA A 40 -12.21 19.06 -6.66
C ALA A 40 -11.58 18.05 -5.67
N TYR A 41 -10.33 17.67 -5.88
CA TYR A 41 -9.55 16.86 -4.95
C TYR A 41 -9.56 17.47 -3.55
N ALA A 42 -9.24 18.74 -3.41
CA ALA A 42 -9.19 19.42 -2.12
C ALA A 42 -10.53 19.35 -1.36
N ARG A 43 -11.65 19.45 -2.08
CA ARG A 43 -12.99 19.44 -1.48
C ARG A 43 -13.53 18.04 -1.20
N THR A 44 -13.24 17.07 -2.06
CA THR A 44 -13.98 15.79 -2.09
C THR A 44 -13.13 14.54 -1.87
N ARG A 45 -11.81 14.65 -1.76
CA ARG A 45 -10.89 13.51 -1.68
C ARG A 45 -11.21 12.50 -0.56
N ASN A 46 -11.96 12.90 0.46
CA ASN A 46 -12.34 11.99 1.55
C ASN A 46 -13.59 11.15 1.21
N HIS A 47 -14.41 11.58 0.24
CA HIS A 47 -15.54 10.79 -0.22
C HIS A 47 -15.08 9.69 -1.15
N LEU A 48 -15.63 8.46 -0.99
CA LEU A 48 -15.22 7.31 -1.83
C LEU A 48 -15.45 7.54 -3.33
N ARG A 49 -16.44 8.36 -3.69
CA ARG A 49 -16.73 8.80 -5.06
C ARG A 49 -16.14 10.16 -5.40
N GLY A 50 -15.33 10.71 -4.49
CA GLY A 50 -14.68 12.00 -4.69
C GLY A 50 -13.54 11.94 -5.71
N ALA A 51 -13.04 13.13 -6.03
CA ALA A 51 -11.89 13.26 -6.91
C ALA A 51 -10.63 12.75 -6.21
N VAL A 52 -10.02 11.69 -6.76
CA VAL A 52 -8.74 11.12 -6.32
C VAL A 52 -7.86 10.84 -7.53
N SER A 53 -6.55 10.99 -7.38
CA SER A 53 -5.61 10.86 -8.49
C SER A 53 -5.35 9.40 -8.91
N ARG A 54 -5.39 8.47 -7.99
CA ARG A 54 -4.94 7.07 -8.17
C ARG A 54 -3.52 6.96 -8.73
N LEU A 55 -2.65 7.91 -8.38
CA LEU A 55 -1.25 7.96 -8.84
C LEU A 55 -0.30 7.16 -7.95
N SER A 56 -0.74 6.77 -6.76
CA SER A 56 0.13 6.14 -5.77
C SER A 56 0.88 4.89 -6.25
N PRO A 57 0.33 3.95 -7.06
CA PRO A 57 1.11 2.83 -7.59
C PRO A 57 2.29 3.28 -8.45
N TYR A 58 2.07 4.26 -9.31
CA TYR A 58 3.08 4.77 -10.24
C TYR A 58 4.19 5.55 -9.53
N LEU A 59 3.82 6.34 -8.51
CA LEU A 59 4.76 7.04 -7.64
C LEU A 59 5.57 6.06 -6.80
N THR A 60 4.91 5.02 -6.26
CA THR A 60 5.57 4.02 -5.43
C THR A 60 6.63 3.25 -6.20
N HIS A 61 6.37 2.93 -7.45
CA HIS A 61 7.30 2.17 -8.28
C HIS A 61 8.20 3.04 -9.18
N GLY A 62 8.14 4.37 -9.03
CA GLY A 62 9.05 5.31 -9.71
C GLY A 62 8.80 5.48 -11.20
N LEU A 63 7.64 5.07 -11.74
CA LEU A 63 7.27 5.34 -13.14
C LEU A 63 7.09 6.83 -13.41
N VAL A 64 6.72 7.60 -12.40
CA VAL A 64 6.72 9.07 -12.36
C VAL A 64 7.22 9.52 -11.00
N SER A 65 7.91 10.65 -10.96
CA SER A 65 8.38 11.25 -9.72
C SER A 65 7.36 12.23 -9.14
N VAL A 66 7.51 12.56 -7.84
CA VAL A 66 6.71 13.61 -7.20
C VAL A 66 6.91 14.97 -7.90
N PRO A 67 8.14 15.40 -8.25
CA PRO A 67 8.35 16.61 -9.05
C PRO A 67 7.61 16.60 -10.40
N ASP A 68 7.62 15.48 -11.16
CA ASP A 68 6.89 15.39 -12.43
C ASP A 68 5.40 15.64 -12.23
N VAL A 69 4.81 14.99 -11.22
CA VAL A 69 3.37 15.13 -10.91
C VAL A 69 3.04 16.54 -10.43
N LEU A 70 3.87 17.14 -9.58
CA LEU A 70 3.67 18.52 -9.13
C LEU A 70 3.74 19.52 -10.28
N ALA A 71 4.67 19.36 -11.19
CA ALA A 71 4.80 20.23 -12.36
C ALA A 71 3.53 20.21 -13.25
N ILE A 72 2.82 19.09 -13.29
CA ILE A 72 1.59 18.93 -14.07
C ILE A 72 0.37 19.47 -13.31
N VAL A 73 0.22 19.08 -12.02
CA VAL A 73 -1.04 19.23 -11.27
C VAL A 73 -1.08 20.54 -10.48
N ALA A 74 0.04 20.96 -9.93
CA ALA A 74 0.14 22.09 -9.01
C ALA A 74 1.48 22.82 -9.20
N PRO A 75 1.71 23.47 -10.36
CA PRO A 75 2.99 24.09 -10.69
C PRO A 75 3.43 25.15 -9.66
N ASP A 76 2.47 25.77 -8.95
CA ASP A 76 2.78 26.71 -7.87
C ASP A 76 3.10 26.01 -6.53
N ALA A 77 3.18 24.68 -6.52
CA ALA A 77 3.40 23.83 -5.34
C ALA A 77 2.48 24.15 -4.16
N ALA A 78 1.32 24.76 -4.44
CA ALA A 78 0.36 25.17 -3.44
C ALA A 78 -0.86 24.28 -3.41
N GLY A 79 -1.57 24.31 -2.27
CA GLY A 79 -2.84 23.64 -2.13
C GLY A 79 -2.76 22.20 -1.56
N LYS A 80 -3.96 21.62 -1.43
CA LYS A 80 -4.12 20.36 -0.69
C LYS A 80 -3.46 19.17 -1.37
N PHE A 81 -3.43 19.14 -2.70
CA PHE A 81 -2.81 18.04 -3.45
C PHE A 81 -1.29 17.97 -3.20
N ALA A 82 -0.60 19.11 -3.30
CA ALA A 82 0.83 19.20 -3.01
C ALA A 82 1.12 18.80 -1.55
N GLN A 83 0.28 19.23 -0.60
CA GLN A 83 0.42 18.84 0.80
C GLN A 83 0.29 17.31 1.01
N GLU A 84 -0.61 16.63 0.30
CA GLU A 84 -0.74 15.18 0.41
C GLU A 84 0.46 14.44 -0.21
N LEU A 85 1.06 14.96 -1.28
CA LEU A 85 2.33 14.43 -1.80
C LEU A 85 3.49 14.67 -0.83
N ALA A 86 3.52 15.82 -0.16
CA ALA A 86 4.53 16.12 0.86
C ALA A 86 4.47 15.17 2.06
N TRP A 87 3.28 14.64 2.43
CA TRP A 87 3.18 13.61 3.45
C TRP A 87 3.92 12.32 3.06
N ARG A 88 3.87 11.93 1.79
CA ARG A 88 4.62 10.78 1.29
C ARG A 88 6.12 10.99 1.50
N GLU A 89 6.64 12.14 1.06
CA GLU A 89 8.05 12.48 1.21
C GLU A 89 8.47 12.56 2.69
N PHE A 90 7.62 13.14 3.53
CA PHE A 90 7.85 13.16 4.96
C PHE A 90 8.00 11.76 5.56
N PHE A 91 7.14 10.81 5.17
CA PHE A 91 7.25 9.44 5.65
C PHE A 91 8.53 8.74 5.16
N GLN A 92 8.98 9.03 3.94
CA GLN A 92 10.27 8.53 3.45
C GLN A 92 11.44 9.07 4.27
N LEU A 93 11.46 10.38 4.56
CA LEU A 93 12.48 11.00 5.41
C LEU A 93 12.46 10.42 6.84
N VAL A 94 11.30 10.15 7.40
CA VAL A 94 11.19 9.47 8.71
C VAL A 94 11.80 8.07 8.64
N TYR A 95 11.51 7.31 7.59
CA TYR A 95 12.07 5.97 7.43
C TYR A 95 13.58 6.00 7.21
N GLU A 96 14.09 6.93 6.44
CA GLU A 96 15.52 7.14 6.24
C GLU A 96 16.22 7.44 7.56
N HIS A 97 15.63 8.29 8.40
CA HIS A 97 16.19 8.68 9.68
C HIS A 97 16.10 7.59 10.76
N GLU A 98 14.94 6.94 10.89
CA GLU A 98 14.66 5.98 11.97
C GLU A 98 14.95 4.53 11.56
N GLY A 99 15.05 4.25 10.27
CA GLY A 99 15.29 2.91 9.75
C GLY A 99 14.26 1.91 10.26
N ARG A 100 14.71 0.77 10.74
CA ARG A 100 13.84 -0.31 11.23
C ARG A 100 13.02 0.03 12.47
N ALA A 101 13.31 1.14 13.15
CA ALA A 101 12.55 1.56 14.33
C ALA A 101 11.09 1.89 13.98
N ILE A 102 10.79 2.26 12.73
CA ILE A 102 9.40 2.49 12.29
C ILE A 102 8.49 1.25 12.42
N PHE A 103 9.03 0.04 12.56
CA PHE A 103 8.23 -1.18 12.74
C PHE A 103 7.88 -1.47 14.22
N ALA A 104 8.30 -0.60 15.14
CA ALA A 104 7.91 -0.63 16.55
C ALA A 104 6.95 0.52 16.89
N ASP A 105 6.30 0.46 18.05
CA ASP A 105 5.46 1.56 18.54
C ASP A 105 6.35 2.77 18.82
N ARG A 106 6.14 3.92 18.15
CA ARG A 106 7.07 5.06 18.17
C ARG A 106 6.91 5.95 19.41
N PHE A 107 5.70 6.33 19.76
CA PHE A 107 5.44 7.29 20.85
C PHE A 107 4.71 6.68 22.05
N GLY A 108 4.43 5.41 22.01
CA GLY A 108 3.76 4.69 23.08
C GLY A 108 2.96 3.50 22.57
N PRO A 109 2.50 2.63 23.47
CA PRO A 109 1.75 1.44 23.07
C PRO A 109 0.43 1.82 22.43
N GLN A 110 -0.05 0.96 21.53
CA GLN A 110 -1.40 1.06 20.97
C GLN A 110 -2.43 1.11 22.11
N PRO A 111 -3.29 2.14 22.18
CA PRO A 111 -4.19 2.37 23.33
C PRO A 111 -5.10 1.17 23.65
N ARG A 112 -5.59 0.49 22.60
CA ARG A 112 -6.34 -0.75 22.74
C ARG A 112 -5.63 -1.85 22.01
N ARG A 113 -4.94 -2.70 22.73
CA ARG A 113 -4.35 -3.93 22.21
C ARG A 113 -4.81 -5.09 23.08
N SER A 114 -5.51 -6.05 22.49
CA SER A 114 -5.91 -7.27 23.17
C SER A 114 -4.68 -8.05 23.67
N ALA A 115 -4.79 -8.72 24.80
CA ALA A 115 -3.73 -9.61 25.28
C ALA A 115 -3.46 -10.78 24.30
N ALA A 116 -4.43 -11.13 23.46
CA ALA A 116 -4.30 -12.15 22.40
C ALA A 116 -3.83 -11.58 21.05
N ALA A 117 -3.60 -10.25 20.96
CA ALA A 117 -3.16 -9.61 19.73
C ALA A 117 -1.76 -10.10 19.34
N HIS A 118 -1.58 -10.39 18.05
CA HIS A 118 -0.32 -10.87 17.51
C HIS A 118 -0.03 -10.20 16.17
N PRO A 119 1.23 -9.82 15.85
CA PRO A 119 1.60 -9.12 14.62
C PRO A 119 1.30 -9.89 13.31
N ARG A 120 0.88 -11.13 13.40
CA ARG A 120 0.52 -11.99 12.26
C ARG A 120 -0.91 -12.49 12.30
N ARG A 121 -1.78 -11.90 13.12
CA ARG A 121 -3.18 -12.32 13.24
C ARG A 121 -4.13 -11.16 13.04
N LEU A 122 -5.12 -11.35 12.18
CA LEU A 122 -6.23 -10.43 11.94
C LEU A 122 -7.57 -11.02 12.35
N PRO A 123 -8.57 -10.19 12.71
CA PRO A 123 -9.94 -10.64 12.78
C PRO A 123 -10.35 -11.30 11.46
N ARG A 124 -10.91 -12.51 11.52
CA ARG A 124 -11.34 -13.28 10.35
C ARG A 124 -12.28 -12.46 9.46
N ALA A 125 -13.22 -11.77 10.09
CA ALA A 125 -14.20 -10.96 9.36
C ALA A 125 -13.54 -9.84 8.54
N ILE A 126 -12.49 -9.20 9.07
CA ILE A 126 -11.72 -8.19 8.34
C ILE A 126 -10.91 -8.85 7.22
N ALA A 127 -10.18 -9.93 7.52
CA ALA A 127 -9.35 -10.59 6.52
C ALA A 127 -10.16 -11.06 5.29
N ASN A 128 -11.41 -11.46 5.51
CA ASN A 128 -12.30 -12.03 4.48
C ASN A 128 -13.35 -11.03 3.93
N GLY A 129 -13.42 -9.78 4.41
CA GLY A 129 -14.44 -8.81 3.99
C GLY A 129 -15.86 -9.24 4.35
N HIS A 130 -16.06 -9.74 5.56
CA HIS A 130 -17.34 -10.21 6.09
C HIS A 130 -17.62 -9.57 7.46
N THR A 131 -17.38 -8.29 7.59
CA THR A 131 -17.60 -7.54 8.84
C THR A 131 -19.08 -7.28 9.09
N GLY A 132 -19.93 -7.38 8.07
CA GLY A 132 -21.32 -6.95 8.09
C GLY A 132 -21.48 -5.43 7.92
N ILE A 133 -20.41 -4.72 7.59
CA ILE A 133 -20.44 -3.28 7.27
C ILE A 133 -20.04 -3.12 5.81
N ASP A 134 -20.99 -2.77 4.95
CA ASP A 134 -20.84 -2.76 3.49
C ASP A 134 -19.61 -1.98 3.03
N ALA A 135 -19.37 -0.78 3.60
CA ALA A 135 -18.25 0.06 3.20
C ALA A 135 -16.88 -0.55 3.53
N LEU A 136 -16.77 -1.33 4.61
CA LEU A 136 -15.56 -2.05 4.98
C LEU A 136 -15.37 -3.30 4.10
N ASP A 137 -16.44 -4.04 3.89
CA ASP A 137 -16.41 -5.27 3.09
C ASP A 137 -16.12 -4.97 1.62
N ASP A 138 -16.66 -3.87 1.06
CA ASP A 138 -16.31 -3.34 -0.26
C ASP A 138 -14.83 -2.94 -0.33
N ALA A 139 -14.30 -2.31 0.72
CA ALA A 139 -12.90 -1.91 0.77
C ALA A 139 -11.95 -3.12 0.81
N VAL A 140 -12.30 -4.18 1.52
CA VAL A 140 -11.53 -5.43 1.54
C VAL A 140 -11.57 -6.11 0.17
N ARG A 141 -12.73 -6.20 -0.48
CA ARG A 141 -12.84 -6.71 -1.85
C ARG A 141 -11.97 -5.91 -2.81
N ALA A 142 -12.04 -4.59 -2.75
CA ALA A 142 -11.19 -3.73 -3.58
C ALA A 142 -9.70 -3.95 -3.34
N LEU A 143 -9.28 -4.16 -2.08
CA LEU A 143 -7.89 -4.48 -1.74
C LEU A 143 -7.43 -5.78 -2.41
N VAL A 144 -8.22 -6.84 -2.28
CA VAL A 144 -7.85 -8.18 -2.78
C VAL A 144 -7.94 -8.23 -4.32
N ASP A 145 -9.00 -7.64 -4.89
CA ASP A 145 -9.27 -7.74 -6.33
C ASP A 145 -8.42 -6.77 -7.16
N THR A 146 -8.11 -5.59 -6.64
CA THR A 146 -7.46 -4.54 -7.45
C THR A 146 -6.12 -4.06 -6.89
N GLY A 147 -5.73 -4.51 -5.70
CA GLY A 147 -4.54 -3.99 -5.02
C GLY A 147 -4.62 -2.49 -4.69
N TYR A 148 -5.83 -1.90 -4.71
CA TYR A 148 -6.02 -0.49 -4.43
C TYR A 148 -7.24 -0.24 -3.54
N VAL A 149 -7.04 0.55 -2.50
CA VAL A 149 -8.11 1.01 -1.61
C VAL A 149 -8.06 2.52 -1.49
N HIS A 150 -9.21 3.16 -1.55
CA HIS A 150 -9.34 4.58 -1.30
C HIS A 150 -8.76 4.96 0.08
N ASN A 151 -7.97 6.04 0.16
CA ASN A 151 -7.25 6.40 1.40
C ASN A 151 -8.16 6.45 2.64
N HIS A 152 -9.36 7.01 2.52
CA HIS A 152 -10.27 7.11 3.66
C HIS A 152 -10.75 5.74 4.15
N ALA A 153 -11.02 4.80 3.24
CA ALA A 153 -11.38 3.44 3.58
C ALA A 153 -10.22 2.65 4.24
N ARG A 154 -8.97 2.97 3.88
CA ARG A 154 -7.78 2.43 4.60
C ARG A 154 -7.80 2.84 6.07
N MET A 155 -8.14 4.10 6.35
CA MET A 155 -8.23 4.61 7.72
C MET A 155 -9.35 3.93 8.51
N TRP A 156 -10.51 3.65 7.88
CA TRP A 156 -11.60 2.91 8.52
C TRP A 156 -11.19 1.49 8.89
N LEU A 157 -10.61 0.75 7.93
CA LEU A 157 -10.13 -0.61 8.16
C LEU A 157 -9.08 -0.64 9.28
N ALA A 158 -8.14 0.31 9.28
CA ALA A 158 -7.14 0.41 10.32
C ALA A 158 -7.75 0.76 11.68
N SER A 159 -8.71 1.68 11.73
CA SER A 159 -9.43 2.05 12.96
C SER A 159 -10.19 0.86 13.56
N VAL A 160 -10.94 0.14 12.73
CA VAL A 160 -11.72 -1.03 13.20
C VAL A 160 -10.77 -2.14 13.66
N THR A 161 -9.70 -2.40 12.92
CA THR A 161 -8.69 -3.41 13.28
C THR A 161 -8.04 -3.08 14.62
N CYS A 162 -7.57 -1.85 14.80
CA CYS A 162 -6.79 -1.47 15.98
C CYS A 162 -7.67 -1.17 17.21
N HIS A 163 -8.79 -0.48 17.01
CA HIS A 163 -9.54 0.11 18.12
C HIS A 163 -10.84 -0.62 18.46
N VAL A 164 -11.48 -1.24 17.49
CA VAL A 164 -12.70 -2.02 17.75
C VAL A 164 -12.36 -3.48 18.03
N ALA A 165 -11.54 -4.09 17.20
CA ALA A 165 -11.11 -5.47 17.40
C ALA A 165 -9.94 -5.62 18.38
N GLY A 166 -9.17 -4.56 18.64
CA GLY A 166 -7.98 -4.60 19.49
C GLY A 166 -6.85 -5.46 18.92
N ALA A 167 -6.80 -5.64 17.61
CA ALA A 167 -5.71 -6.36 16.95
C ALA A 167 -4.42 -5.53 16.88
N ASP A 168 -3.28 -6.18 16.73
CA ASP A 168 -2.01 -5.47 16.56
C ASP A 168 -1.96 -4.78 15.19
N TRP A 169 -1.64 -3.49 15.17
CA TRP A 169 -1.57 -2.70 13.95
C TRP A 169 -0.60 -3.29 12.90
N ARG A 170 0.45 -3.98 13.35
CA ARG A 170 1.45 -4.59 12.47
C ARG A 170 0.85 -5.67 11.58
N ALA A 171 -0.14 -6.41 12.09
CA ALA A 171 -0.85 -7.41 11.29
C ALA A 171 -1.59 -6.74 10.12
N GLY A 172 -2.33 -5.68 10.40
CA GLY A 172 -3.03 -4.93 9.35
C GLY A 172 -2.07 -4.26 8.37
N ALA A 173 -0.96 -3.69 8.87
CA ALA A 173 0.07 -3.09 8.03
C ALA A 173 0.73 -4.12 7.10
N ALA A 174 1.05 -5.32 7.59
CA ALA A 174 1.61 -6.39 6.77
C ALA A 174 0.62 -6.90 5.72
N TRP A 175 -0.64 -7.06 6.10
CA TRP A 175 -1.71 -7.46 5.18
C TRP A 175 -1.94 -6.44 4.06
N PHE A 176 -1.99 -5.15 4.38
CA PHE A 176 -2.07 -4.08 3.38
C PHE A 176 -0.85 -4.07 2.46
N PHE A 177 0.33 -4.12 3.04
CA PHE A 177 1.57 -4.11 2.27
C PHE A 177 1.65 -5.26 1.27
N PHE A 178 1.14 -6.43 1.64
CA PHE A 178 1.09 -7.61 0.78
C PHE A 178 0.23 -7.38 -0.47
N HIS A 179 -0.98 -6.83 -0.30
CA HIS A 179 -1.96 -6.70 -1.38
C HIS A 179 -1.81 -5.41 -2.19
N LEU A 180 -1.41 -4.30 -1.55
CA LEU A 180 -1.44 -2.98 -2.18
C LEU A 180 -0.40 -2.85 -3.30
N LEU A 181 -0.84 -2.46 -4.50
CA LEU A 181 0.05 -2.05 -5.60
C LEU A 181 0.94 -0.87 -5.19
N ASP A 182 0.40 0.05 -4.40
CA ASP A 182 1.12 1.20 -3.86
C ASP A 182 1.73 0.93 -2.47
N GLY A 183 1.96 -0.33 -2.13
CA GLY A 183 2.56 -0.73 -0.86
C GLY A 183 3.97 -0.15 -0.71
N ASP A 184 4.08 0.93 0.02
CA ASP A 184 5.33 1.59 0.38
C ASP A 184 5.60 1.38 1.87
N LEU A 185 6.81 0.96 2.24
CA LEU A 185 7.14 0.58 3.61
C LEU A 185 6.95 1.74 4.58
N ALA A 186 7.41 2.93 4.21
CA ALA A 186 7.32 4.10 5.05
C ALA A 186 5.86 4.57 5.21
N SER A 187 5.22 4.89 4.07
CA SER A 187 3.86 5.46 4.07
C SER A 187 2.85 4.49 4.69
N ASN A 188 2.92 3.21 4.36
CA ASN A 188 2.00 2.21 4.90
C ASN A 188 2.20 2.04 6.42
N THR A 189 3.43 1.80 6.86
CA THR A 189 3.73 1.55 8.28
C THR A 189 3.39 2.76 9.15
N LEU A 190 3.80 3.96 8.75
CA LEU A 190 3.58 5.18 9.52
C LEU A 190 2.11 5.63 9.50
N SER A 191 1.37 5.37 8.42
CA SER A 191 -0.07 5.63 8.37
C SER A 191 -0.85 4.69 9.31
N TRP A 192 -0.48 3.41 9.36
CA TRP A 192 -1.08 2.48 10.32
C TRP A 192 -0.80 2.91 11.77
N GLN A 193 0.43 3.34 12.07
CA GLN A 193 0.76 3.86 13.39
C GLN A 193 0.00 5.15 13.73
N TRP A 194 -0.19 6.02 12.74
CA TRP A 194 -0.96 7.24 12.94
C TRP A 194 -2.40 6.92 13.36
N VAL A 195 -3.06 5.99 12.66
CA VAL A 195 -4.41 5.52 13.02
C VAL A 195 -4.40 4.82 14.38
N ALA A 196 -3.45 3.92 14.61
CA ALA A 196 -3.35 3.13 15.84
C ALA A 196 -3.04 3.96 17.09
N GLY A 197 -2.58 5.22 16.93
CA GLY A 197 -2.19 6.07 18.04
C GLY A 197 -0.78 5.77 18.60
N THR A 198 0.02 4.96 17.89
CA THR A 198 1.43 4.70 18.25
C THR A 198 2.40 5.66 17.59
N GLY A 199 1.99 6.31 16.50
CA GLY A 199 2.73 7.34 15.76
C GLY A 199 2.12 8.74 15.89
N SER A 200 1.12 8.91 16.77
CA SER A 200 0.46 10.19 17.05
C SER A 200 -0.02 10.20 18.50
N HIS A 201 -0.27 11.41 19.04
CA HIS A 201 -0.79 11.53 20.41
C HIS A 201 -2.28 11.21 20.54
N LYS A 202 -2.98 11.00 19.43
CA LYS A 202 -4.41 10.78 19.42
C LYS A 202 -4.77 9.72 18.36
N PRO A 203 -5.45 8.62 18.76
CA PRO A 203 -5.91 7.61 17.80
C PRO A 203 -6.98 8.19 16.88
N TYR A 204 -7.02 7.71 15.64
CA TYR A 204 -8.13 7.99 14.73
C TYR A 204 -9.23 6.93 14.93
N LEU A 205 -10.43 7.39 15.24
CA LEU A 205 -11.62 6.54 15.43
C LEU A 205 -12.65 6.82 14.34
N ALA A 206 -13.12 5.76 13.70
CA ALA A 206 -14.19 5.80 12.73
C ALA A 206 -15.47 5.17 13.32
N ASP A 207 -16.55 5.92 13.36
CA ASP A 207 -17.91 5.46 13.71
C ASP A 207 -18.78 5.33 12.46
N GLN A 208 -20.01 4.83 12.62
CA GLN A 208 -20.93 4.65 11.50
C GLN A 208 -21.27 5.97 10.82
N ALA A 209 -21.41 7.06 11.57
CA ALA A 209 -21.72 8.37 11.02
C ALA A 209 -20.59 8.88 10.09
N ASN A 210 -19.33 8.58 10.43
CA ASN A 210 -18.19 8.88 9.57
C ASN A 210 -18.22 8.05 8.28
N LEU A 211 -18.48 6.75 8.38
CA LEU A 211 -18.60 5.88 7.21
C LEU A 211 -19.74 6.34 6.29
N ASP A 212 -20.93 6.57 6.84
CA ASP A 212 -22.13 7.02 6.10
C ASP A 212 -21.85 8.32 5.33
N ARG A 213 -21.21 9.26 6.00
CA ARG A 213 -20.90 10.58 5.42
C ARG A 213 -20.00 10.48 4.18
N PHE A 214 -19.01 9.59 4.19
CA PHE A 214 -17.97 9.57 3.17
C PHE A 214 -18.12 8.41 2.17
N SER A 215 -18.95 7.40 2.47
CA SER A 215 -19.23 6.29 1.54
C SER A 215 -20.45 6.55 0.64
N ASP A 216 -21.25 7.59 0.93
CA ASP A 216 -22.54 7.85 0.31
C ASP A 216 -23.55 6.69 0.50
N ARG A 217 -23.37 5.92 1.58
CA ARG A 217 -24.25 4.81 1.97
C ARG A 217 -24.55 4.93 3.46
N ALA A 218 -25.83 4.87 3.82
CA ALA A 218 -26.25 4.85 5.22
C ALA A 218 -26.57 3.42 5.65
N GLN A 219 -25.94 2.98 6.73
CA GLN A 219 -26.22 1.68 7.35
C GLN A 219 -26.54 1.89 8.83
N ARG A 220 -27.41 1.07 9.40
CA ARG A 220 -27.84 1.17 10.80
C ARG A 220 -27.74 -0.17 11.49
N GLY A 221 -27.63 -0.13 12.84
CA GLY A 221 -27.58 -1.33 13.65
C GLY A 221 -26.27 -2.12 13.52
N THR A 222 -25.22 -1.50 13.01
CA THR A 222 -23.88 -2.10 12.97
C THR A 222 -23.18 -1.95 14.32
N PHE A 223 -22.09 -2.67 14.52
CA PHE A 223 -21.29 -2.50 15.73
C PHE A 223 -20.59 -1.13 15.82
N LEU A 224 -20.53 -0.36 14.72
CA LEU A 224 -20.01 1.02 14.68
C LEU A 224 -21.10 2.08 14.93
N ASP A 225 -22.37 1.69 15.03
CA ASP A 225 -23.49 2.61 15.24
C ASP A 225 -23.61 3.04 16.71
N ARG A 226 -22.50 3.64 17.18
CA ARG A 226 -22.32 4.18 18.53
C ARG A 226 -21.24 5.27 18.51
N PRO A 227 -21.18 6.14 19.55
CA PRO A 227 -20.13 7.15 19.65
C PRO A 227 -18.72 6.55 19.61
N ALA A 228 -17.79 7.26 18.97
CA ALA A 228 -16.40 6.80 18.81
C ALA A 228 -15.70 6.49 20.16
N SER A 229 -16.04 7.22 21.25
CA SER A 229 -15.51 6.95 22.60
C SER A 229 -15.91 5.56 23.11
N GLU A 230 -17.15 5.14 22.85
CA GLU A 230 -17.64 3.82 23.26
C GLU A 230 -17.01 2.69 22.44
N LEU A 231 -16.57 2.97 21.21
CA LEU A 231 -15.85 2.00 20.38
C LEU A 231 -14.50 1.63 20.96
N LEU A 232 -13.82 2.57 21.60
CA LEU A 232 -12.52 2.33 22.20
C LEU A 232 -12.61 1.54 23.51
N GLU A 233 -13.66 1.77 24.32
CA GLU A 233 -13.81 1.21 25.67
C GLU A 233 -14.71 -0.02 25.72
N GLY A 234 -15.58 -0.20 24.73
CA GLY A 234 -16.56 -1.29 24.68
C GLY A 234 -15.97 -2.67 24.43
N PRO A 235 -16.74 -3.76 24.58
CA PRO A 235 -16.30 -5.11 24.26
C PRO A 235 -15.99 -5.24 22.76
N VAL A 236 -15.15 -6.21 22.42
CA VAL A 236 -14.93 -6.59 21.02
C VAL A 236 -16.25 -7.18 20.49
N PRO A 237 -16.77 -6.69 19.36
CA PRO A 237 -17.97 -7.25 18.75
C PRO A 237 -17.79 -8.73 18.38
N ASP A 238 -18.82 -9.56 18.54
CA ASP A 238 -18.77 -10.99 18.21
C ASP A 238 -18.27 -11.24 16.77
N ALA A 239 -18.69 -10.38 15.83
CA ALA A 239 -18.24 -10.45 14.44
C ALA A 239 -16.72 -10.30 14.27
N LEU A 240 -16.01 -9.67 15.20
CA LEU A 240 -14.58 -9.43 15.17
C LEU A 240 -13.80 -10.30 16.17
N ALA A 241 -14.46 -11.16 16.94
CA ALA A 241 -13.84 -11.93 18.02
C ALA A 241 -12.91 -13.02 17.52
N GLU A 242 -13.24 -13.65 16.40
CA GLU A 242 -12.42 -14.70 15.80
C GLU A 242 -11.26 -14.10 15.00
N SER A 243 -10.04 -14.56 15.28
CA SER A 243 -8.82 -14.15 14.57
C SER A 243 -8.21 -15.32 13.81
N VAL A 244 -7.60 -15.01 12.66
CA VAL A 244 -6.87 -15.95 11.80
C VAL A 244 -5.41 -15.54 11.66
N ASP A 245 -4.54 -16.52 11.49
CA ASP A 245 -3.16 -16.26 11.10
C ASP A 245 -3.12 -15.76 9.66
N LEU A 246 -2.31 -14.73 9.41
CA LEU A 246 -2.09 -14.22 8.08
C LEU A 246 -1.25 -15.21 7.28
N ASP A 247 -1.83 -15.74 6.23
CA ASP A 247 -1.12 -16.46 5.18
C ASP A 247 -0.77 -15.45 4.07
N LEU A 248 0.52 -15.11 3.96
CA LEU A 248 1.04 -14.15 2.99
C LEU A 248 2.11 -14.85 2.12
N PRO A 249 1.69 -15.76 1.23
CA PRO A 249 2.60 -16.55 0.43
C PRO A 249 3.32 -15.66 -0.59
N MET A 250 4.64 -15.81 -0.67
CA MET A 250 5.46 -15.12 -1.66
C MET A 250 6.13 -16.14 -2.58
N THR A 251 5.92 -15.96 -3.86
CA THR A 251 6.55 -16.75 -4.91
C THR A 251 7.41 -15.85 -5.79
N LEU A 252 8.67 -16.19 -5.97
CA LEU A 252 9.58 -15.46 -6.85
C LEU A 252 9.66 -16.15 -8.23
N PRO A 253 9.97 -15.39 -9.31
CA PRO A 253 10.19 -15.97 -10.62
C PRO A 253 11.41 -16.90 -10.59
N ASP A 254 11.31 -18.00 -11.33
CA ASP A 254 12.45 -18.86 -11.62
C ASP A 254 13.24 -18.25 -12.77
N LEU A 255 14.35 -17.64 -12.43
CA LEU A 255 15.22 -16.94 -13.38
C LEU A 255 16.65 -17.47 -13.27
N PRO A 256 17.38 -17.59 -14.39
CA PRO A 256 18.79 -17.94 -14.34
C PRO A 256 19.59 -16.86 -13.60
N ALA A 257 20.72 -17.26 -13.04
CA ALA A 257 21.65 -16.31 -12.46
C ALA A 257 22.08 -15.27 -13.51
N PRO A 258 22.20 -13.98 -13.13
CA PRO A 258 22.60 -12.94 -14.07
C PRO A 258 24.04 -13.19 -14.55
N THR A 259 24.26 -13.04 -15.85
CA THR A 259 25.60 -12.97 -16.44
C THR A 259 25.87 -11.52 -16.78
N LEU A 260 26.82 -10.91 -16.10
CA LEU A 260 27.20 -9.52 -16.27
C LEU A 260 28.37 -9.41 -17.26
N ASP A 261 28.36 -8.36 -18.06
CA ASP A 261 29.48 -7.95 -18.89
C ASP A 261 30.45 -7.09 -18.05
N PRO A 262 31.69 -7.54 -17.75
CA PRO A 262 32.59 -6.79 -16.90
C PRO A 262 33.06 -5.47 -17.53
N ASP A 263 32.92 -5.32 -18.83
CA ASP A 263 33.39 -4.15 -19.58
C ASP A 263 32.27 -3.07 -19.75
N ARG A 264 31.04 -3.35 -19.28
CA ARG A 264 29.92 -2.41 -19.37
C ARG A 264 29.46 -1.92 -17.99
N PRO A 265 29.12 -0.63 -17.84
CA PRO A 265 28.50 -0.13 -16.63
C PRO A 265 27.20 -0.88 -16.31
N LEU A 266 26.96 -1.13 -15.03
CA LEU A 266 25.74 -1.74 -14.53
C LEU A 266 24.82 -0.67 -13.90
N LEU A 267 23.59 -0.60 -14.38
CA LEU A 267 22.51 0.16 -13.75
C LEU A 267 21.58 -0.84 -13.03
N ALA A 268 21.64 -0.82 -11.71
CA ALA A 268 20.79 -1.64 -10.87
C ALA A 268 19.46 -0.91 -10.59
N TYR A 269 18.38 -1.52 -11.02
CA TYR A 269 17.02 -1.07 -10.72
C TYR A 269 16.46 -1.84 -9.53
N HIS A 270 15.60 -1.18 -8.78
CA HIS A 270 14.88 -1.75 -7.65
C HIS A 270 13.37 -1.70 -7.93
N PRO A 271 12.55 -2.61 -7.38
CA PRO A 271 11.10 -2.59 -7.60
C PRO A 271 10.37 -1.29 -7.25
N TRP A 272 10.96 -0.41 -6.47
CA TRP A 272 10.46 0.93 -6.16
C TRP A 272 11.15 2.05 -6.96
N ALA A 273 11.95 1.73 -7.98
CA ALA A 273 12.69 2.70 -8.79
C ALA A 273 12.75 2.21 -10.25
N LEU A 274 11.60 2.22 -10.94
CA LEU A 274 11.42 1.77 -12.33
C LEU A 274 11.28 2.98 -13.28
N ASP A 275 12.09 4.03 -13.07
CA ASP A 275 12.05 5.20 -13.96
C ASP A 275 12.64 4.87 -15.32
N PRO A 276 11.85 4.86 -16.41
CA PRO A 276 12.35 4.56 -17.74
C PRO A 276 13.21 5.68 -18.33
N THR A 277 13.23 6.87 -17.71
CA THR A 277 14.01 8.02 -18.16
C THR A 277 15.37 8.09 -17.46
N TRP A 278 15.55 7.36 -16.35
CA TRP A 278 16.80 7.39 -15.60
C TRP A 278 17.96 6.82 -16.42
N ARG A 279 18.91 7.69 -16.75
CA ARG A 279 20.10 7.34 -17.53
C ARG A 279 19.77 6.57 -18.83
N ALA A 280 18.66 6.95 -19.48
CA ALA A 280 18.14 6.22 -20.64
C ALA A 280 19.12 6.15 -21.80
N ASP A 281 19.95 7.20 -21.99
CA ASP A 281 20.91 7.32 -23.09
C ASP A 281 22.26 6.63 -22.79
N ASP A 282 22.48 6.12 -21.57
CA ASP A 282 23.74 5.47 -21.21
C ASP A 282 23.83 4.08 -21.86
N ASP A 283 24.98 3.79 -22.45
CA ASP A 283 25.32 2.42 -22.87
C ASP A 283 25.71 1.57 -21.66
N ALA A 284 24.70 0.98 -21.04
CA ALA A 284 24.85 0.23 -19.80
C ALA A 284 23.95 -1.02 -19.79
N GLU A 285 24.36 -2.02 -19.03
CA GLU A 285 23.46 -3.12 -18.68
C GLU A 285 22.46 -2.64 -17.65
N ARG A 286 21.18 -3.04 -17.80
CA ARG A 286 20.09 -2.71 -16.88
C ARG A 286 19.52 -3.96 -16.26
N TRP A 287 19.52 -4.03 -14.93
CA TRP A 287 19.00 -5.16 -14.19
C TRP A 287 18.07 -4.73 -13.07
N LEU A 288 16.85 -5.27 -13.07
CA LEU A 288 15.93 -5.21 -11.93
C LEU A 288 16.31 -6.34 -10.95
N LEU A 289 16.69 -5.96 -9.75
CA LEU A 289 17.04 -6.92 -8.71
C LEU A 289 15.82 -7.22 -7.84
N LEU A 290 15.43 -8.49 -7.78
CA LEU A 290 14.44 -9.01 -6.85
C LEU A 290 15.19 -9.71 -5.71
N GLU A 291 15.34 -9.02 -4.59
CA GLU A 291 16.11 -9.51 -3.44
C GLU A 291 15.29 -10.49 -2.59
N PRO A 292 15.68 -11.78 -2.53
CA PRO A 292 14.98 -12.77 -1.71
C PRO A 292 14.84 -12.38 -0.25
N ALA A 293 15.87 -11.78 0.35
CA ALA A 293 15.87 -11.38 1.75
C ALA A 293 14.82 -10.28 2.05
N MET A 294 14.59 -9.37 1.11
CA MET A 294 13.56 -8.34 1.21
C MET A 294 12.16 -8.97 1.19
N PHE A 295 11.88 -9.83 0.22
CA PHE A 295 10.57 -10.48 0.09
C PHE A 295 10.27 -11.48 1.21
N ALA A 296 11.30 -12.04 1.87
CA ALA A 296 11.11 -12.85 3.07
C ALA A 296 10.56 -12.05 4.25
N ARG A 297 10.95 -10.78 4.35
CA ARG A 297 10.50 -9.89 5.43
C ARG A 297 9.20 -9.19 5.09
N HIS A 298 9.03 -8.83 3.81
CA HIS A 298 7.95 -8.00 3.31
C HIS A 298 7.35 -8.64 2.05
N PRO A 299 6.58 -9.74 2.20
CA PRO A 299 6.03 -10.47 1.08
C PRO A 299 5.03 -9.64 0.27
N TRP A 300 4.96 -9.92 -1.03
CA TRP A 300 4.02 -9.31 -1.96
C TRP A 300 3.07 -10.36 -2.52
N SER A 301 1.85 -9.95 -2.82
CA SER A 301 0.91 -10.76 -3.57
C SER A 301 1.45 -11.03 -4.99
N ARG A 302 0.98 -12.14 -5.57
CA ARG A 302 1.30 -12.49 -6.95
C ARG A 302 0.91 -11.37 -7.93
N ASP A 303 -0.27 -10.78 -7.75
CA ASP A 303 -0.79 -9.71 -8.60
C ASP A 303 0.08 -8.46 -8.55
N ARG A 304 0.53 -8.08 -7.35
CA ARG A 304 1.46 -6.97 -7.19
C ARG A 304 2.79 -7.22 -7.89
N LEU A 305 3.37 -8.41 -7.71
CA LEU A 305 4.62 -8.77 -8.39
C LEU A 305 4.46 -8.77 -9.91
N ALA A 306 3.38 -9.36 -10.42
CA ALA A 306 3.07 -9.38 -11.85
C ALA A 306 2.92 -7.97 -12.42
N TRP A 307 2.24 -7.06 -11.69
CA TRP A 307 2.11 -5.67 -12.09
C TRP A 307 3.48 -4.98 -12.19
N VAL A 308 4.35 -5.17 -11.20
CA VAL A 308 5.69 -4.57 -11.17
C VAL A 308 6.59 -5.13 -12.26
N LEU A 309 6.55 -6.44 -12.52
CA LEU A 309 7.31 -7.05 -13.62
C LEU A 309 6.83 -6.54 -14.98
N THR A 310 5.53 -6.31 -15.15
CA THR A 310 5.00 -5.70 -16.37
C THR A 310 5.41 -4.24 -16.50
N ALA A 311 5.38 -3.47 -15.40
CA ALA A 311 5.85 -2.09 -15.39
C ALA A 311 7.36 -1.97 -15.71
N ALA A 312 8.15 -2.96 -15.33
CA ALA A 312 9.57 -3.01 -15.61
C ALA A 312 9.88 -3.08 -17.13
N LEU A 313 8.92 -3.52 -17.96
CA LEU A 313 9.06 -3.53 -19.41
C LEU A 313 9.11 -2.10 -20.03
N GLU A 314 8.69 -1.09 -19.29
CA GLU A 314 8.83 0.32 -19.71
C GLU A 314 10.29 0.78 -19.77
N VAL A 315 11.18 0.10 -19.05
CA VAL A 315 12.62 0.43 -19.07
C VAL A 315 13.30 -0.34 -20.21
N PRO A 316 13.81 0.34 -21.26
CA PRO A 316 14.40 -0.33 -22.41
C PRO A 316 15.62 -1.18 -22.04
N GLY A 317 15.62 -2.45 -22.46
CA GLY A 317 16.71 -3.37 -22.23
C GLY A 317 16.87 -3.85 -20.79
N LEU A 318 15.90 -3.59 -19.92
CA LEU A 318 15.90 -4.08 -18.54
C LEU A 318 15.73 -5.61 -18.51
N ARG A 319 16.64 -6.25 -17.81
CA ARG A 319 16.59 -7.68 -17.49
C ARG A 319 16.24 -7.84 -16.00
N VAL A 320 15.65 -8.97 -15.63
CA VAL A 320 15.26 -9.26 -14.24
C VAL A 320 16.17 -10.34 -13.68
N ALA A 321 16.62 -10.15 -12.46
CA ALA A 321 17.38 -11.15 -11.70
C ALA A 321 16.81 -11.35 -10.31
N VAL A 322 16.89 -12.56 -9.81
CA VAL A 322 16.61 -12.90 -8.41
C VAL A 322 17.95 -13.17 -7.73
N ALA A 323 18.44 -12.17 -7.02
CA ALA A 323 19.74 -12.20 -6.35
C ALA A 323 19.70 -11.29 -5.12
N ASP A 324 20.51 -11.60 -4.13
CA ASP A 324 20.85 -10.66 -3.06
C ASP A 324 21.88 -9.65 -3.62
N ALA A 325 21.73 -8.36 -3.26
CA ALA A 325 22.60 -7.28 -3.72
C ALA A 325 24.00 -7.35 -3.11
#